data_429db648e1b3080527a50f40c33cebc8
#
_entry.id   429db648e1b3080527a50f40c33cebc8
#
_cell.length_a   1.000
_cell.length_b   1.000
_cell.length_c   1.000
_cell.angle_alpha   90.00
_cell.angle_beta   90.00
_cell.angle_gamma   90.00
#
_symmetry.space_group_name_H-M   'P 1'
#
loop_
_entity.id
_entity.type
_entity.pdbx_description
1 polymer ?
#
loop_
_entity_poly.entity_id
_entity_poly.type
_entity_poly.pdbx_seq_one_letter_code
_entity_poly.pdbx_strand_id
1 'polypeptide(L)'
;MTGTALTAQETRARAVTRRRSLIASTVATSSLDQRTISDAFVLFERAYEGADRARFAIDLAEKQLVILLRDRDSGALKGFSTVLLHELAGKQPAIVAFSGDTVIDREYWGQKQLQIAFSTLLVRLKLQSPRRRVYWFLISKGYRTYLLLANSFTRAVPRHDRGADDELQQRLHQLASTRFGAQYDPSSGVIRYDTAHERVREGLAPITERLRSNPHVRFFVERNPGHVRGDELACLAQVRFRDLARIGGRLLVAMARRALGAGTRSGE
;
A
#
# COMPACT_ATOMS: atom_id res chain seq x y z
N MET A 1 -56.91 -22.75 -9.84
CA MET A 1 -55.67 -22.36 -10.53
C MET A 1 -55.38 -20.89 -10.25
N THR A 2 -54.64 -20.59 -9.19
CA THR A 2 -54.29 -19.23 -8.81
C THR A 2 -52.76 -19.13 -8.83
N GLY A 3 -52.22 -18.66 -9.97
CA GLY A 3 -50.83 -18.36 -10.12
C GLY A 3 -50.54 -16.97 -9.54
N THR A 4 -49.88 -16.94 -8.39
CA THR A 4 -49.43 -15.70 -7.76
C THR A 4 -48.22 -15.16 -8.53
N ALA A 5 -48.46 -14.09 -9.31
CA ALA A 5 -47.35 -13.35 -9.95
C ALA A 5 -46.52 -12.65 -8.88
N LEU A 6 -45.28 -13.06 -8.74
CA LEU A 6 -44.30 -12.37 -7.92
C LEU A 6 -44.14 -10.93 -8.41
N THR A 7 -44.28 -9.96 -7.52
CA THR A 7 -44.23 -8.55 -7.85
C THR A 7 -42.79 -8.13 -8.25
N ALA A 8 -42.66 -7.15 -9.12
CA ALA A 8 -41.39 -6.59 -9.60
C ALA A 8 -40.47 -6.09 -8.47
N GLN A 9 -40.99 -5.93 -7.26
CA GLN A 9 -40.27 -5.57 -6.05
C GLN A 9 -39.47 -6.73 -5.46
N GLU A 10 -40.00 -7.97 -5.52
CA GLU A 10 -39.30 -9.18 -5.04
C GLU A 10 -38.18 -9.60 -5.98
N THR A 11 -38.30 -9.28 -7.28
CA THR A 11 -37.23 -9.50 -8.26
C THR A 11 -36.06 -8.51 -8.08
N ARG A 12 -36.31 -7.29 -7.58
CA ARG A 12 -35.26 -6.32 -7.21
C ARG A 12 -34.52 -6.67 -5.92
N ALA A 13 -35.14 -7.33 -4.97
CA ALA A 13 -34.53 -7.75 -3.70
C ALA A 13 -33.55 -8.93 -3.87
N ARG A 14 -33.59 -9.65 -4.98
CA ARG A 14 -32.62 -10.69 -5.37
C ARG A 14 -31.49 -10.20 -6.27
N ALA A 15 -31.27 -8.89 -6.37
CA ALA A 15 -29.97 -8.38 -6.85
C ALA A 15 -28.91 -8.82 -5.82
N VAL A 16 -28.41 -10.03 -6.01
CA VAL A 16 -27.21 -10.55 -5.33
C VAL A 16 -26.21 -9.40 -5.32
N THR A 17 -25.89 -8.89 -4.15
CA THR A 17 -24.88 -7.87 -3.96
C THR A 17 -23.57 -8.47 -4.48
N ARG A 18 -23.31 -8.28 -5.75
CA ARG A 18 -22.17 -8.85 -6.46
C ARG A 18 -20.94 -8.38 -5.71
N ARG A 19 -20.22 -9.30 -5.12
CA ARG A 19 -19.09 -9.01 -4.21
C ARG A 19 -18.00 -8.34 -5.03
N ARG A 20 -17.89 -7.02 -4.92
CA ARG A 20 -16.86 -6.22 -5.59
C ARG A 20 -15.47 -6.86 -5.40
N SER A 21 -14.77 -7.12 -6.49
CA SER A 21 -13.50 -7.81 -6.47
C SER A 21 -12.46 -7.08 -7.33
N LEU A 22 -11.27 -6.88 -6.79
CA LEU A 22 -10.16 -6.26 -7.50
C LEU A 22 -9.31 -7.31 -8.23
N ILE A 23 -8.79 -6.91 -9.37
CA ILE A 23 -7.62 -7.50 -10.02
C ILE A 23 -6.49 -6.47 -9.99
N ALA A 24 -5.26 -6.95 -9.77
CA ALA A 24 -4.08 -6.11 -9.77
C ALA A 24 -3.18 -6.44 -10.96
N SER A 25 -2.64 -5.41 -11.60
CA SER A 25 -1.58 -5.51 -12.61
C SER A 25 -0.47 -4.53 -12.31
N THR A 26 0.78 -4.92 -12.55
CA THR A 26 1.94 -4.02 -12.45
C THR A 26 2.45 -3.74 -13.84
N VAL A 27 2.50 -2.48 -14.21
CA VAL A 27 2.89 -2.02 -15.55
C VAL A 27 3.94 -0.92 -15.45
N ALA A 28 4.68 -0.67 -16.54
CA ALA A 28 5.55 0.48 -16.65
C ALA A 28 4.70 1.76 -16.71
N THR A 29 5.11 2.80 -16.01
CA THR A 29 4.39 4.09 -16.02
C THR A 29 4.36 4.68 -17.42
N SER A 30 5.44 4.50 -18.21
CA SER A 30 5.52 4.93 -19.60
C SER A 30 4.53 4.23 -20.55
N SER A 31 3.92 3.13 -20.13
CA SER A 31 2.91 2.40 -20.91
C SER A 31 1.47 2.81 -20.62
N LEU A 32 1.27 3.76 -19.71
CA LEU A 32 -0.07 4.23 -19.36
C LEU A 32 -0.66 5.09 -20.48
N ASP A 33 -1.91 4.81 -20.84
CA ASP A 33 -2.68 5.68 -21.70
C ASP A 33 -3.25 6.89 -20.94
N GLN A 34 -3.62 7.94 -21.66
CA GLN A 34 -4.16 9.18 -21.09
C GLN A 34 -5.44 8.96 -20.29
N ARG A 35 -6.25 7.96 -20.65
CA ARG A 35 -7.45 7.60 -19.92
C ARG A 35 -7.11 7.05 -18.53
N THR A 36 -6.19 6.11 -18.45
CA THR A 36 -5.73 5.53 -17.18
C THR A 36 -5.08 6.60 -16.28
N ILE A 37 -4.28 7.52 -16.84
CA ILE A 37 -3.71 8.64 -16.09
C ILE A 37 -4.81 9.56 -15.55
N SER A 38 -5.83 9.87 -16.36
CA SER A 38 -6.97 10.68 -15.93
C SER A 38 -7.80 10.00 -14.84
N ASP A 39 -8.08 8.71 -14.99
CA ASP A 39 -8.81 7.92 -14.00
C ASP A 39 -8.03 7.86 -12.67
N ALA A 40 -6.69 7.71 -12.73
CA ALA A 40 -5.82 7.73 -11.56
C ALA A 40 -5.85 9.10 -10.86
N PHE A 41 -5.81 10.19 -11.62
CA PHE A 41 -5.93 11.53 -11.05
C PHE A 41 -7.28 11.76 -10.37
N VAL A 42 -8.38 11.32 -10.94
CA VAL A 42 -9.71 11.41 -10.31
C VAL A 42 -9.76 10.66 -8.97
N LEU A 43 -9.12 9.50 -8.87
CA LEU A 43 -8.99 8.78 -7.61
C LEU A 43 -8.11 9.54 -6.61
N PHE A 44 -7.01 10.11 -7.09
CA PHE A 44 -6.08 10.91 -6.27
C PHE A 44 -6.77 12.15 -5.71
N GLU A 45 -7.45 12.93 -6.55
CA GLU A 45 -8.20 14.13 -6.16
C GLU A 45 -9.29 13.85 -5.12
N ARG A 46 -9.96 12.69 -5.20
CA ARG A 46 -10.92 12.26 -4.19
C ARG A 46 -10.28 11.91 -2.85
N ALA A 47 -9.03 11.47 -2.87
CA ALA A 47 -8.31 11.02 -1.66
C ALA A 47 -7.56 12.16 -0.96
N TYR A 48 -7.11 13.18 -1.71
CA TYR A 48 -6.24 14.23 -1.21
C TYR A 48 -6.86 15.62 -1.39
N GLU A 49 -6.60 16.53 -0.43
CA GLU A 49 -6.92 17.94 -0.56
C GLU A 49 -5.84 18.65 -1.36
N GLY A 50 -6.24 19.68 -2.13
CA GLY A 50 -5.29 20.49 -2.90
C GLY A 50 -4.59 19.73 -4.04
N ALA A 51 -5.19 18.63 -4.53
CA ALA A 51 -4.65 17.88 -5.65
C ALA A 51 -4.51 18.76 -6.90
N ASP A 52 -3.29 18.83 -7.44
CA ASP A 52 -2.97 19.53 -8.69
C ASP A 52 -2.64 18.52 -9.79
N ARG A 53 -3.31 18.67 -10.94
CA ARG A 53 -3.17 17.71 -12.05
C ARG A 53 -1.79 17.75 -12.71
N ALA A 54 -1.20 18.93 -12.83
CA ALA A 54 0.11 19.07 -13.47
C ALA A 54 1.19 18.47 -12.57
N ARG A 55 1.13 18.77 -11.28
CA ARG A 55 2.03 18.19 -10.29
C ARG A 55 1.89 16.66 -10.21
N PHE A 56 0.66 16.13 -10.17
CA PHE A 56 0.41 14.69 -10.21
C PHE A 56 1.03 14.02 -11.44
N ALA A 57 0.90 14.63 -12.62
CA ALA A 57 1.47 14.10 -13.86
C ALA A 57 3.00 14.08 -13.82
N ILE A 58 3.64 15.12 -13.29
CA ILE A 58 5.10 15.19 -13.10
C ILE A 58 5.55 14.10 -12.12
N ASP A 59 4.91 14.01 -10.96
CA ASP A 59 5.23 13.02 -9.94
C ASP A 59 5.02 11.58 -10.44
N LEU A 60 3.98 11.34 -11.23
CA LEU A 60 3.73 10.04 -11.85
C LEU A 60 4.82 9.69 -12.88
N ALA A 61 5.26 10.67 -13.68
CA ALA A 61 6.30 10.46 -14.70
C ALA A 61 7.68 10.09 -14.11
N GLU A 62 7.96 10.50 -12.88
CA GLU A 62 9.19 10.09 -12.17
C GLU A 62 9.23 8.60 -11.83
N LYS A 63 8.08 7.95 -11.73
CA LYS A 63 7.97 6.56 -11.28
C LYS A 63 8.17 5.60 -12.46
N GLN A 64 8.86 4.48 -12.24
CA GLN A 64 9.07 3.46 -13.28
C GLN A 64 7.87 2.52 -13.39
N LEU A 65 7.20 2.23 -12.29
CA LEU A 65 6.13 1.24 -12.25
C LEU A 65 4.90 1.80 -11.54
N VAL A 66 3.75 1.30 -11.95
CA VAL A 66 2.48 1.52 -11.25
C VAL A 66 1.75 0.18 -11.10
N ILE A 67 1.20 -0.04 -9.91
CA ILE A 67 0.28 -1.14 -9.66
C ILE A 67 -1.13 -0.56 -9.84
N LEU A 68 -1.86 -1.08 -10.82
CA LEU A 68 -3.24 -0.72 -11.10
C LEU A 68 -4.18 -1.74 -10.46
N LEU A 69 -5.21 -1.26 -9.78
CA LEU A 69 -6.26 -2.05 -9.18
C LEU A 69 -7.56 -1.78 -9.93
N ARG A 70 -8.02 -2.75 -10.69
CA ARG A 70 -9.26 -2.64 -11.46
C ARG A 70 -10.34 -3.52 -10.89
N ASP A 71 -11.57 -3.04 -10.93
CA ASP A 71 -12.73 -3.89 -10.64
C ASP A 71 -12.79 -5.03 -11.67
N ARG A 72 -12.97 -6.25 -11.18
CA ARG A 72 -12.94 -7.47 -12.01
C ARG A 72 -14.03 -7.51 -13.08
N ASP A 73 -15.18 -6.96 -12.76
CA ASP A 73 -16.37 -7.08 -13.60
C ASP A 73 -16.47 -5.92 -14.61
N SER A 74 -16.23 -4.70 -14.14
CA SER A 74 -16.35 -3.48 -14.97
C SER A 74 -15.05 -3.05 -15.66
N GLY A 75 -13.88 -3.56 -15.19
CA GLY A 75 -12.58 -3.10 -15.65
C GLY A 75 -12.20 -1.68 -15.18
N ALA A 76 -13.10 -0.99 -14.47
CA ALA A 76 -12.88 0.37 -13.99
C ALA A 76 -11.72 0.43 -13.00
N LEU A 77 -10.87 1.47 -13.12
CA LEU A 77 -9.79 1.72 -12.17
C LEU A 77 -10.39 2.09 -10.81
N LYS A 78 -9.98 1.37 -9.77
CA LYS A 78 -10.46 1.49 -8.38
C LYS A 78 -9.36 1.72 -7.37
N GLY A 79 -8.14 1.78 -7.83
CA GLY A 79 -6.97 2.14 -7.03
C GLY A 79 -5.70 2.02 -7.82
N PHE A 80 -4.65 2.60 -7.28
CA PHE A 80 -3.28 2.48 -7.81
C PHE A 80 -2.25 2.66 -6.71
N SER A 81 -1.03 2.22 -6.99
CA SER A 81 0.15 2.54 -6.17
C SER A 81 1.35 2.72 -7.08
N THR A 82 2.06 3.84 -6.93
CA THR A 82 3.24 4.16 -7.72
C THR A 82 4.49 3.55 -7.10
N VAL A 83 5.47 3.19 -7.93
CA VAL A 83 6.75 2.63 -7.48
C VAL A 83 7.91 3.27 -8.21
N LEU A 84 8.83 3.85 -7.43
CA LEU A 84 10.10 4.37 -7.91
C LEU A 84 11.21 3.38 -7.56
N LEU A 85 12.00 2.99 -8.55
CA LEU A 85 13.13 2.09 -8.36
C LEU A 85 14.44 2.89 -8.38
N HIS A 86 15.20 2.81 -7.30
CA HIS A 86 16.54 3.38 -7.21
C HIS A 86 17.59 2.28 -7.17
N GLU A 87 18.64 2.45 -7.94
CA GLU A 87 19.84 1.62 -7.86
C GLU A 87 20.90 2.34 -7.03
N LEU A 88 21.33 1.70 -5.95
CA LEU A 88 22.46 2.17 -5.15
C LEU A 88 23.70 1.43 -5.61
N ALA A 89 24.67 2.20 -6.12
CA ALA A 89 26.01 1.71 -6.48
C ALA A 89 26.92 1.63 -5.23
N GLY A 90 28.11 1.01 -5.37
CA GLY A 90 29.13 0.97 -4.33
C GLY A 90 29.46 -0.44 -3.85
N LYS A 91 30.13 -0.53 -2.69
CA LYS A 91 30.61 -1.82 -2.14
C LYS A 91 29.47 -2.82 -1.86
N GLN A 92 28.28 -2.33 -1.61
CA GLN A 92 27.08 -3.15 -1.36
C GLN A 92 25.94 -2.67 -2.26
N PRO A 93 25.95 -3.06 -3.54
CA PRO A 93 24.95 -2.61 -4.50
C PRO A 93 23.55 -3.07 -4.08
N ALA A 94 22.59 -2.18 -4.20
CA ALA A 94 21.23 -2.44 -3.78
C ALA A 94 20.19 -1.89 -4.77
N ILE A 95 18.99 -2.45 -4.72
CA ILE A 95 17.79 -1.92 -5.35
C ILE A 95 16.85 -1.45 -4.24
N VAL A 96 16.40 -0.22 -4.33
CA VAL A 96 15.41 0.35 -3.41
C VAL A 96 14.11 0.54 -4.18
N ALA A 97 13.06 -0.18 -3.76
CA ALA A 97 11.71 0.06 -4.25
C ALA A 97 11.03 1.03 -3.28
N PHE A 98 10.84 2.28 -3.73
CA PHE A 98 10.06 3.27 -2.99
C PHE A 98 8.61 3.20 -3.43
N SER A 99 7.70 2.90 -2.49
CA SER A 99 6.26 3.00 -2.74
C SER A 99 5.81 4.43 -2.49
N GLY A 100 5.35 5.08 -3.56
CA GLY A 100 4.82 6.43 -3.54
C GLY A 100 3.31 6.45 -3.24
N ASP A 101 2.60 7.29 -4.00
CA ASP A 101 1.16 7.46 -3.80
C ASP A 101 0.41 6.15 -3.89
N THR A 102 -0.46 5.95 -2.91
CA THR A 102 -1.31 4.77 -2.84
C THR A 102 -2.74 5.20 -2.54
N VAL A 103 -3.62 4.97 -3.51
CA VAL A 103 -5.05 5.27 -3.41
C VAL A 103 -5.86 4.03 -3.72
N ILE A 104 -6.86 3.75 -2.89
CA ILE A 104 -7.85 2.69 -3.13
C ILE A 104 -9.23 3.27 -2.80
N ASP A 105 -10.17 3.13 -3.75
CA ASP A 105 -11.58 3.48 -3.56
C ASP A 105 -12.13 2.79 -2.30
N ARG A 106 -12.81 3.56 -1.43
CA ARG A 106 -13.30 3.09 -0.11
C ARG A 106 -14.14 1.82 -0.19
N GLU A 107 -14.91 1.66 -1.25
CA GLU A 107 -15.76 0.50 -1.48
C GLU A 107 -14.98 -0.82 -1.66
N TYR A 108 -13.67 -0.73 -1.92
CA TYR A 108 -12.76 -1.86 -2.14
C TYR A 108 -11.77 -2.07 -0.99
N TRP A 109 -11.89 -1.30 0.11
CA TRP A 109 -10.99 -1.46 1.26
C TRP A 109 -11.09 -2.86 1.88
N GLY A 110 -9.98 -3.30 2.50
CA GLY A 110 -9.88 -4.62 3.12
C GLY A 110 -9.50 -5.75 2.16
N GLN A 111 -9.47 -5.50 0.85
CA GLN A 111 -8.96 -6.45 -0.13
C GLN A 111 -7.42 -6.46 -0.13
N LYS A 112 -6.81 -7.61 -0.45
CA LYS A 112 -5.36 -7.82 -0.34
C LYS A 112 -4.62 -7.74 -1.68
N GLN A 113 -5.29 -7.36 -2.76
CA GLN A 113 -4.73 -7.39 -4.11
C GLN A 113 -3.50 -6.48 -4.25
N LEU A 114 -3.53 -5.29 -3.65
CA LEU A 114 -2.35 -4.41 -3.62
C LEU A 114 -1.17 -5.06 -2.91
N GLN A 115 -1.40 -5.61 -1.71
CA GLN A 115 -0.33 -6.28 -0.96
C GLN A 115 0.25 -7.48 -1.72
N ILE A 116 -0.60 -8.25 -2.38
CA ILE A 116 -0.17 -9.38 -3.21
C ILE A 116 0.68 -8.90 -4.38
N ALA A 117 0.19 -7.91 -5.15
CA ALA A 117 0.92 -7.36 -6.29
C ALA A 117 2.27 -6.75 -5.88
N PHE A 118 2.29 -5.98 -4.79
CA PHE A 118 3.52 -5.38 -4.29
C PHE A 118 4.51 -6.45 -3.79
N SER A 119 4.03 -7.46 -3.06
CA SER A 119 4.86 -8.58 -2.63
C SER A 119 5.43 -9.36 -3.83
N THR A 120 4.63 -9.56 -4.87
CA THR A 120 5.07 -10.20 -6.12
C THR A 120 6.16 -9.38 -6.81
N LEU A 121 6.03 -8.06 -6.83
CA LEU A 121 7.06 -7.16 -7.35
C LEU A 121 8.38 -7.32 -6.56
N LEU A 122 8.33 -7.29 -5.23
CA LEU A 122 9.53 -7.47 -4.39
C LEU A 122 10.19 -8.83 -4.60
N VAL A 123 9.39 -9.91 -4.75
CA VAL A 123 9.89 -11.24 -5.11
C VAL A 123 10.62 -11.19 -6.45
N ARG A 124 9.99 -10.60 -7.47
CA ARG A 124 10.58 -10.47 -8.82
C ARG A 124 11.91 -9.72 -8.76
N LEU A 125 11.97 -8.57 -8.10
CA LEU A 125 13.20 -7.79 -7.95
C LEU A 125 14.31 -8.60 -7.26
N LYS A 126 13.97 -9.35 -6.21
CA LYS A 126 14.94 -10.19 -5.50
C LYS A 126 15.43 -11.37 -6.32
N LEU A 127 14.56 -12.00 -7.10
CA LEU A 127 14.94 -13.14 -8.00
C LEU A 127 15.78 -12.66 -9.19
N GLN A 128 15.47 -11.51 -9.77
CA GLN A 128 16.24 -10.91 -10.86
C GLN A 128 17.63 -10.42 -10.42
N SER A 129 17.79 -10.12 -9.13
CA SER A 129 19.05 -9.63 -8.58
C SER A 129 19.40 -10.34 -7.26
N PRO A 130 19.67 -11.68 -7.28
CA PRO A 130 19.79 -12.47 -6.06
C PRO A 130 20.99 -12.08 -5.19
N ARG A 131 22.07 -11.58 -5.79
CA ARG A 131 23.28 -11.11 -5.07
C ARG A 131 23.15 -9.70 -4.54
N ARG A 132 22.24 -8.86 -5.12
CA ARG A 132 22.01 -7.48 -4.66
C ARG A 132 21.11 -7.46 -3.43
N ARG A 133 21.30 -6.49 -2.55
CA ARG A 133 20.34 -6.20 -1.50
C ARG A 133 19.11 -5.55 -2.13
N VAL A 134 17.92 -5.92 -1.68
CA VAL A 134 16.65 -5.29 -2.08
C VAL A 134 16.04 -4.68 -0.83
N TYR A 135 15.63 -3.43 -0.93
CA TYR A 135 14.96 -2.70 0.13
C TYR A 135 13.58 -2.23 -0.32
N TRP A 136 12.65 -2.25 0.60
CA TRP A 136 11.38 -1.55 0.46
C TRP A 136 11.42 -0.31 1.32
N PHE A 137 11.46 0.87 0.68
CA PHE A 137 11.35 2.17 1.30
C PHE A 137 9.93 2.68 1.15
N LEU A 138 9.30 3.12 2.22
CA LEU A 138 7.96 3.66 2.22
C LEU A 138 7.82 4.78 3.25
N ILE A 139 6.82 5.63 3.02
CA ILE A 139 6.34 6.63 3.95
C ILE A 139 4.91 6.28 4.37
N SER A 140 4.57 6.49 5.62
CA SER A 140 3.30 6.00 6.15
C SER A 140 2.54 7.07 6.92
N LYS A 141 1.42 7.54 6.34
CA LYS A 141 0.42 8.39 7.02
C LYS A 141 -0.42 7.59 8.02
N GLY A 142 -0.59 6.28 7.80
CA GLY A 142 -1.49 5.43 8.56
C GLY A 142 -0.85 4.16 9.10
N TYR A 143 -1.24 3.77 10.31
CA TYR A 143 -0.75 2.57 10.99
C TYR A 143 -0.87 1.27 10.18
N ARG A 144 -1.82 1.17 9.24
CA ARG A 144 -2.04 -0.06 8.44
C ARG A 144 -0.86 -0.37 7.54
N THR A 145 -0.28 0.64 6.90
CA THR A 145 0.90 0.49 6.05
C THR A 145 2.13 0.16 6.89
N TYR A 146 2.29 0.82 8.04
CA TYR A 146 3.33 0.49 9.01
C TYR A 146 3.21 -0.97 9.51
N LEU A 147 2.00 -1.42 9.86
CA LEU A 147 1.76 -2.81 10.27
C LEU A 147 2.10 -3.82 9.17
N LEU A 148 1.84 -3.49 7.90
CA LEU A 148 2.22 -4.36 6.80
C LEU A 148 3.73 -4.60 6.78
N LEU A 149 4.53 -3.53 6.92
CA LEU A 149 5.98 -3.63 7.00
C LEU A 149 6.41 -4.40 8.25
N ALA A 150 5.96 -3.99 9.44
CA ALA A 150 6.38 -4.56 10.71
C ALA A 150 6.07 -6.06 10.84
N ASN A 151 4.91 -6.50 10.32
CA ASN A 151 4.48 -7.89 10.37
C ASN A 151 5.05 -8.77 9.25
N SER A 152 5.53 -8.17 8.16
CA SER A 152 5.96 -8.94 6.98
C SER A 152 7.47 -9.15 6.93
N PHE A 153 8.25 -8.20 7.43
CA PHE A 153 9.71 -8.21 7.29
C PHE A 153 10.40 -8.40 8.63
N THR A 154 11.41 -9.28 8.64
CA THR A 154 12.20 -9.56 9.86
C THR A 154 13.24 -8.49 10.12
N ARG A 155 13.75 -7.82 9.09
CA ARG A 155 14.68 -6.69 9.17
C ARG A 155 14.01 -5.45 8.60
N ALA A 156 13.47 -4.62 9.49
CA ALA A 156 12.78 -3.39 9.16
C ALA A 156 12.95 -2.34 10.26
N VAL A 157 12.94 -1.08 9.90
CA VAL A 157 13.01 0.09 10.80
C VAL A 157 11.98 1.14 10.38
N PRO A 158 11.45 1.95 11.34
CA PRO A 158 11.63 1.82 12.78
C PRO A 158 10.78 0.68 13.38
N ARG A 159 11.20 0.13 14.50
CA ARG A 159 10.49 -0.95 15.24
C ARG A 159 10.72 -0.81 16.74
N HIS A 160 9.71 -1.22 17.55
CA HIS A 160 9.82 -1.25 19.00
C HIS A 160 10.19 -2.63 19.55
N ASP A 161 9.94 -3.71 18.79
CA ASP A 161 9.99 -5.11 19.24
C ASP A 161 11.32 -5.80 18.92
N ARG A 162 12.32 -5.03 18.49
CA ARG A 162 13.66 -5.52 18.14
C ARG A 162 14.73 -4.53 18.56
N GLY A 163 15.93 -5.03 18.78
CA GLY A 163 17.10 -4.19 19.02
C GLY A 163 17.40 -3.24 17.85
N ALA A 164 18.19 -2.22 18.11
CA ALA A 164 18.63 -1.26 17.11
C ALA A 164 19.30 -1.97 15.92
N ASP A 165 18.99 -1.53 14.71
CA ASP A 165 19.66 -1.93 13.47
C ASP A 165 20.25 -0.66 12.87
N ASP A 166 21.42 -0.25 13.41
CA ASP A 166 22.04 1.03 13.07
C ASP A 166 22.36 1.14 11.58
N GLU A 167 22.82 0.05 10.95
CA GLU A 167 23.08 0.03 9.51
C GLU A 167 21.80 0.34 8.71
N LEU A 168 20.68 -0.30 9.08
CA LEU A 168 19.43 -0.10 8.37
C LEU A 168 18.81 1.27 8.67
N GLN A 169 18.95 1.74 9.92
CA GLN A 169 18.50 3.07 10.34
C GLN A 169 19.29 4.17 9.62
N GLN A 170 20.62 4.05 9.54
CA GLN A 170 21.46 5.00 8.81
C GLN A 170 21.08 5.05 7.31
N ARG A 171 20.81 3.89 6.72
CA ARG A 171 20.35 3.81 5.34
C ARG A 171 19.00 4.48 5.14
N LEU A 172 18.06 4.27 6.08
CA LEU A 172 16.78 4.96 6.07
C LEU A 172 16.97 6.47 6.10
N HIS A 173 17.80 6.98 7.02
CA HIS A 173 18.09 8.41 7.12
C HIS A 173 18.69 8.98 5.83
N GLN A 174 19.64 8.28 5.22
CA GLN A 174 20.22 8.68 3.93
C GLN A 174 19.15 8.78 2.84
N LEU A 175 18.32 7.77 2.67
CA LEU A 175 17.28 7.73 1.65
C LEU A 175 16.23 8.83 1.89
N ALA A 176 15.77 8.99 3.12
CA ALA A 176 14.76 9.97 3.47
C ALA A 176 15.28 11.41 3.35
N SER A 177 16.50 11.70 3.82
CA SER A 177 17.12 13.02 3.67
C SER A 177 17.35 13.39 2.21
N THR A 178 17.80 12.44 1.39
CA THR A 178 18.02 12.69 -0.05
C THR A 178 16.70 12.99 -0.77
N ARG A 179 15.60 12.29 -0.41
CA ARG A 179 14.33 12.45 -1.11
C ARG A 179 13.49 13.62 -0.61
N PHE A 180 13.50 13.87 0.69
CA PHE A 180 12.59 14.84 1.33
C PHE A 180 13.29 16.10 1.87
N GLY A 181 14.62 16.11 1.87
CA GLY A 181 15.40 17.28 2.27
C GLY A 181 15.00 17.81 3.66
N ALA A 182 14.70 19.10 3.73
CA ALA A 182 14.31 19.79 4.96
C ALA A 182 12.99 19.30 5.59
N GLN A 183 12.13 18.64 4.82
CA GLN A 183 10.87 18.09 5.33
C GLN A 183 11.09 16.87 6.24
N TYR A 184 12.23 16.18 6.10
CA TYR A 184 12.54 15.01 6.91
C TYR A 184 13.27 15.39 8.19
N ASP A 185 12.73 14.98 9.32
CA ASP A 185 13.37 15.11 10.63
C ASP A 185 14.06 13.80 11.02
N PRO A 186 15.40 13.74 10.99
CA PRO A 186 16.15 12.52 11.33
C PRO A 186 15.94 12.04 12.76
N SER A 187 15.62 12.94 13.70
CA SER A 187 15.45 12.60 15.12
C SER A 187 14.18 11.80 15.38
N SER A 188 13.08 12.16 14.72
CA SER A 188 11.80 11.46 14.81
C SER A 188 11.61 10.41 13.70
N GLY A 189 12.30 10.56 12.56
CA GLY A 189 12.07 9.77 11.35
C GLY A 189 10.79 10.17 10.60
N VAL A 190 10.26 11.36 10.84
CA VAL A 190 8.99 11.85 10.31
C VAL A 190 9.24 12.87 9.21
N ILE A 191 8.44 12.79 8.14
CA ILE A 191 8.34 13.79 7.09
C ILE A 191 7.16 14.70 7.43
N ARG A 192 7.41 16.02 7.50
CA ARG A 192 6.41 17.05 7.77
C ARG A 192 6.22 17.92 6.54
N TYR A 193 4.97 18.21 6.23
CA TYR A 193 4.62 19.07 5.10
C TYR A 193 4.13 20.43 5.63
N ASP A 194 4.79 21.52 5.22
CA ASP A 194 4.49 22.87 5.69
C ASP A 194 3.18 23.43 5.15
N THR A 195 2.66 22.86 4.08
CA THR A 195 1.45 23.30 3.42
C THR A 195 0.34 22.25 3.50
N ALA A 196 -0.92 22.72 3.47
CA ALA A 196 -2.12 21.88 3.44
C ALA A 196 -2.24 20.99 2.17
N HIS A 197 -1.29 21.11 1.25
CA HIS A 197 -1.20 20.29 0.06
C HIS A 197 -0.90 18.86 0.46
N GLU A 198 -1.78 17.93 0.10
CA GLU A 198 -1.67 16.48 0.32
C GLU A 198 -2.21 15.97 1.69
N ARG A 199 -3.05 16.73 2.36
CA ARG A 199 -3.86 16.14 3.44
C ARG A 199 -4.81 15.10 2.83
N VAL A 200 -4.78 13.89 3.38
CA VAL A 200 -5.80 12.89 3.04
C VAL A 200 -7.17 13.46 3.45
N ARG A 201 -8.06 13.66 2.47
CA ARG A 201 -9.45 14.00 2.78
C ARG A 201 -10.00 12.91 3.71
N GLU A 202 -10.73 13.29 4.72
CA GLU A 202 -11.34 12.43 5.74
C GLU A 202 -11.26 10.92 5.50
N GLY A 203 -10.70 10.16 6.43
CA GLY A 203 -10.82 8.73 6.40
C GLY A 203 -9.57 7.92 6.66
N LEU A 204 -8.55 8.48 7.30
CA LEU A 204 -7.67 7.66 8.12
C LEU A 204 -8.58 6.97 9.13
N ALA A 205 -8.72 5.64 9.04
CA ALA A 205 -9.56 4.91 9.97
C ALA A 205 -9.18 5.31 11.40
N PRO A 206 -10.14 5.81 12.21
CA PRO A 206 -9.84 6.30 13.55
C PRO A 206 -9.15 5.19 14.34
N ILE A 207 -8.09 5.55 15.05
CA ILE A 207 -7.37 4.61 15.90
C ILE A 207 -8.15 4.50 17.21
N THR A 208 -8.97 3.45 17.30
CA THR A 208 -9.73 3.12 18.51
C THR A 208 -8.82 2.62 19.63
N GLU A 209 -9.28 2.66 20.89
CA GLU A 209 -8.56 2.10 22.05
C GLU A 209 -8.19 0.63 21.83
N ARG A 210 -9.10 -0.16 21.23
CA ARG A 210 -8.82 -1.54 20.86
C ARG A 210 -7.65 -1.67 19.88
N LEU A 211 -7.47 -0.74 18.98
CA LEU A 211 -6.34 -0.72 18.06
C LEU A 211 -5.05 -0.29 18.76
N ARG A 212 -5.14 0.65 19.72
CA ARG A 212 -4.00 1.09 20.55
C ARG A 212 -3.46 -0.02 21.44
N SER A 213 -4.24 -1.06 21.78
CA SER A 213 -3.73 -2.23 22.50
C SER A 213 -2.69 -3.03 21.70
N ASN A 214 -2.65 -2.87 20.36
CA ASN A 214 -1.59 -3.45 19.54
C ASN A 214 -0.29 -2.63 19.72
N PRO A 215 0.82 -3.25 20.19
CA PRO A 215 2.07 -2.53 20.46
C PRO A 215 2.65 -1.81 19.25
N HIS A 216 2.50 -2.36 18.05
CA HIS A 216 2.95 -1.72 16.82
C HIS A 216 2.12 -0.49 16.46
N VAL A 217 0.80 -0.51 16.71
CA VAL A 217 -0.06 0.66 16.50
C VAL A 217 0.29 1.76 17.47
N ARG A 218 0.48 1.40 18.76
CA ARG A 218 0.90 2.35 19.78
C ARG A 218 2.23 3.01 19.42
N PHE A 219 3.23 2.21 19.07
CA PHE A 219 4.54 2.71 18.62
C PHE A 219 4.42 3.66 17.43
N PHE A 220 3.58 3.33 16.42
CA PHE A 220 3.35 4.20 15.28
C PHE A 220 2.78 5.57 15.70
N VAL A 221 1.79 5.59 16.60
CA VAL A 221 1.17 6.84 17.10
C VAL A 221 2.16 7.67 17.90
N GLU A 222 2.95 7.03 18.77
CA GLU A 222 3.99 7.68 19.57
C GLU A 222 5.09 8.28 18.68
N ARG A 223 5.49 7.55 17.63
CA ARG A 223 6.56 7.96 16.74
C ARG A 223 6.13 9.05 15.76
N ASN A 224 4.87 9.01 15.31
CA ASN A 224 4.28 9.98 14.39
C ASN A 224 2.97 10.56 14.96
N PRO A 225 3.04 11.42 15.99
CA PRO A 225 1.83 12.02 16.58
C PRO A 225 1.11 12.96 15.60
N GLY A 226 1.83 13.47 14.59
CA GLY A 226 1.28 14.34 13.55
C GLY A 226 0.57 13.58 12.40
N HIS A 227 0.43 12.26 12.46
CA HIS A 227 -0.20 11.48 11.40
C HIS A 227 -1.61 11.94 11.03
N VAL A 228 -2.37 12.45 12.00
CA VAL A 228 -3.72 13.01 11.77
C VAL A 228 -3.69 14.31 10.97
N ARG A 229 -2.55 15.02 10.94
CA ARG A 229 -2.32 16.24 10.15
C ARG A 229 -1.68 15.95 8.79
N GLY A 230 -1.37 14.68 8.51
CA GLY A 230 -0.74 14.26 7.27
C GLY A 230 0.75 13.98 7.35
N ASP A 231 1.38 14.10 8.54
CA ASP A 231 2.78 13.73 8.73
C ASP A 231 3.01 12.24 8.42
N GLU A 232 4.15 11.90 7.87
CA GLU A 232 4.46 10.55 7.40
C GLU A 232 5.68 9.97 8.10
N LEU A 233 5.54 8.75 8.62
CA LEU A 233 6.67 8.00 9.18
C LEU A 233 7.47 7.34 8.07
N ALA A 234 8.76 7.67 7.94
CA ALA A 234 9.68 6.99 7.04
C ALA A 234 9.99 5.58 7.56
N CYS A 235 9.93 4.59 6.68
CA CYS A 235 10.14 3.19 7.01
C CYS A 235 10.98 2.50 5.94
N LEU A 236 11.85 1.58 6.36
CA LEU A 236 12.68 0.79 5.46
C LEU A 236 12.68 -0.67 5.89
N ALA A 237 12.48 -1.58 4.94
CA ALA A 237 12.64 -3.02 5.16
C ALA A 237 13.66 -3.59 4.18
N GLN A 238 14.53 -4.47 4.66
CA GLN A 238 15.35 -5.32 3.80
C GLN A 238 14.55 -6.55 3.39
N VAL A 239 14.40 -6.75 2.09
CA VAL A 239 13.69 -7.89 1.51
C VAL A 239 14.63 -9.09 1.45
N ARG A 240 14.34 -10.14 2.24
CA ARG A 240 15.12 -11.38 2.29
C ARG A 240 14.27 -12.55 1.80
N PHE A 241 14.88 -13.57 1.23
CA PHE A 241 14.16 -14.76 0.76
C PHE A 241 13.26 -15.40 1.83
N ARG A 242 13.74 -15.45 3.09
CA ARG A 242 12.94 -15.97 4.23
C ARG A 242 11.66 -15.16 4.50
N ASP A 243 11.70 -13.83 4.29
CA ASP A 243 10.53 -12.98 4.46
C ASP A 243 9.53 -13.23 3.34
N LEU A 244 10.01 -13.40 2.12
CA LEU A 244 9.20 -13.73 0.94
C LEU A 244 8.52 -15.11 1.07
N ALA A 245 9.25 -16.13 1.56
CA ALA A 245 8.68 -17.44 1.84
C ALA A 245 7.56 -17.37 2.88
N ARG A 246 7.76 -16.57 3.97
CA ARG A 246 6.76 -16.36 5.01
C ARG A 246 5.51 -15.61 4.50
N ILE A 247 5.72 -14.59 3.67
CA ILE A 247 4.62 -13.84 3.04
C ILE A 247 3.83 -14.78 2.11
N GLY A 248 4.52 -15.53 1.24
CA GLY A 248 3.92 -16.49 0.32
C GLY A 248 3.11 -17.56 1.06
N GLY A 249 3.65 -18.15 2.13
CA GLY A 249 2.95 -19.13 2.96
C GLY A 249 1.67 -18.57 3.58
N ARG A 250 1.71 -17.34 4.11
CA ARG A 250 0.51 -16.67 4.65
C ARG A 250 -0.56 -16.41 3.59
N LEU A 251 -0.14 -16.03 2.38
CA LEU A 251 -1.06 -15.80 1.28
C LEU A 251 -1.72 -17.10 0.82
N LEU A 252 -0.96 -18.19 0.69
CA LEU A 252 -1.48 -19.52 0.35
C LEU A 252 -2.50 -20.01 1.39
N VAL A 253 -2.18 -19.91 2.70
CA VAL A 253 -3.11 -20.26 3.78
C VAL A 253 -4.39 -19.42 3.71
N ALA A 254 -4.26 -18.12 3.46
CA ALA A 254 -5.42 -17.24 3.34
C ALA A 254 -6.31 -17.56 2.12
N MET A 255 -5.71 -17.99 1.02
CA MET A 255 -6.43 -18.44 -0.18
C MET A 255 -7.14 -19.77 0.07
N ALA A 256 -6.46 -20.74 0.67
CA ALA A 256 -7.05 -22.04 1.03
C ALA A 256 -8.25 -21.90 1.97
N ARG A 257 -8.13 -21.08 3.03
CA ARG A 257 -9.24 -20.80 3.93
C ARG A 257 -10.46 -20.17 3.24
N ARG A 258 -10.23 -19.32 2.24
CA ARG A 258 -11.32 -18.72 1.43
C ARG A 258 -12.00 -19.76 0.54
N ALA A 259 -11.24 -20.66 -0.06
CA ALA A 259 -11.78 -21.75 -0.88
C ALA A 259 -12.64 -22.71 -0.05
N LEU A 260 -12.15 -23.12 1.12
CA LEU A 260 -12.88 -23.98 2.06
C LEU A 260 -14.13 -23.31 2.64
N GLY A 261 -14.06 -22.02 3.01
CA GLY A 261 -15.21 -21.28 3.53
C GLY A 261 -16.27 -20.92 2.48
N ALA A 262 -15.94 -20.99 1.19
CA ALA A 262 -16.90 -20.85 0.10
C ALA A 262 -17.68 -22.15 -0.17
N GLY A 263 -17.07 -23.32 0.12
CA GLY A 263 -17.69 -24.62 -0.08
C GLY A 263 -18.76 -24.98 0.98
N THR A 264 -18.71 -24.38 2.17
CA THR A 264 -19.67 -24.66 3.27
C THR A 264 -20.97 -23.87 3.20
N ARG A 265 -21.13 -22.93 2.25
CA ARG A 265 -22.37 -22.13 2.05
C ARG A 265 -23.23 -22.57 0.85
N SER A 266 -22.86 -23.65 0.20
CA SER A 266 -23.63 -24.19 -0.95
C SER A 266 -24.46 -25.44 -0.61
N GLY A 267 -24.63 -25.74 0.68
CA GLY A 267 -25.27 -26.97 1.17
C GLY A 267 -26.35 -26.71 2.24
N GLU A 268 -27.11 -25.60 2.14
CA GLU A 268 -28.36 -25.41 2.89
C GLU A 268 -29.44 -24.79 2.00
#